data_bd2977f95cfe9b5624355d539289f4a8
#
_entry.id   bd2977f95cfe9b5624355d539289f4a8
#
_cell.length_a   1.000
_cell.length_b   1.000
_cell.length_c   1.000
_cell.angle_alpha   90.00
_cell.angle_beta   90.00
_cell.angle_gamma   90.00
#
_symmetry.space_group_name_H-M   'P 1'
#
loop_
_entity.id
_entity.type
_entity.pdbx_description
1 polymer ?
#
loop_
_entity_poly.entity_id
_entity_poly.type
_entity_poly.pdbx_seq_one_letter_code
_entity_poly.pdbx_strand_id
1 'polypeptide(L)'
;DVGYTVKGVLTLLHGYTNSGDDWMQMTAAPRYAADNGLVLVMPDCGNSFYQNMMHGGAYKTFVTEELPMLLGRMFKLPARREQNFIAGLSMGGYGALFLGLSRPDLYAGCASFSGAVDLSMMLADPAAPGVREVFGPVFGDGLLLPKSSDLRVLAQRVAALPAAQQPKVLLTNGLQDVEPYFILQQNDAMHKFLKPLGLAGYRRLQWNGVHEWNFWDRSLVYAIDYFLNNGYAAKKLNDW
;
A
#
# COMPACT_ATOMS: atom_id res chain seq x y z
N ASP A 1 8.32 30.70 -2.38
CA ASP A 1 7.65 30.26 -3.61
C ASP A 1 8.69 29.95 -4.67
N VAL A 2 9.14 28.74 -4.72
CA VAL A 2 10.11 28.24 -5.73
C VAL A 2 9.41 27.64 -6.96
N GLY A 3 8.22 28.08 -7.31
CA GLY A 3 7.52 27.66 -8.54
C GLY A 3 7.17 26.17 -8.63
N TYR A 4 7.11 25.47 -7.51
CA TYR A 4 6.82 24.05 -7.47
C TYR A 4 5.31 23.80 -7.65
N THR A 5 4.95 23.19 -8.75
CA THR A 5 3.55 22.79 -8.96
C THR A 5 3.34 21.39 -8.38
N VAL A 6 2.56 21.29 -7.31
CA VAL A 6 2.15 20.00 -6.74
C VAL A 6 1.22 19.31 -7.72
N LYS A 7 1.65 18.16 -8.25
CA LYS A 7 0.87 17.32 -9.19
C LYS A 7 0.00 16.31 -8.49
N GLY A 8 0.39 15.89 -7.28
CA GLY A 8 -0.35 14.91 -6.51
C GLY A 8 0.23 14.66 -5.13
N VAL A 9 -0.46 13.79 -4.41
CA VAL A 9 -0.08 13.31 -3.07
C VAL A 9 0.15 11.81 -3.13
N LEU A 10 1.25 11.35 -2.56
CA LEU A 10 1.55 9.93 -2.37
C LEU A 10 1.65 9.63 -0.89
N THR A 11 0.69 8.87 -0.38
CA THR A 11 0.73 8.34 0.98
C THR A 11 1.56 7.06 1.00
N LEU A 12 2.65 7.03 1.79
CA LEU A 12 3.53 5.88 1.97
C LEU A 12 3.33 5.25 3.34
N LEU A 13 2.97 3.99 3.35
CA LEU A 13 2.64 3.22 4.54
C LEU A 13 3.83 2.32 4.94
N HIS A 14 4.22 2.41 6.22
CA HIS A 14 5.34 1.64 6.78
C HIS A 14 4.99 0.17 7.05
N GLY A 15 6.00 -0.67 7.25
CA GLY A 15 5.86 -2.07 7.61
C GLY A 15 5.61 -2.29 9.11
N TYR A 16 5.43 -3.55 9.50
CA TYR A 16 5.34 -3.96 10.90
C TYR A 16 6.65 -3.61 11.62
N THR A 17 6.57 -3.02 12.80
CA THR A 17 7.70 -2.50 13.62
C THR A 17 8.45 -1.30 13.02
N ASN A 18 8.04 -0.80 11.87
CA ASN A 18 8.60 0.40 11.26
C ASN A 18 7.84 1.67 11.67
N SER A 19 8.34 2.81 11.20
CA SER A 19 7.71 4.13 11.29
C SER A 19 7.60 4.81 9.93
N GLY A 20 6.85 5.91 9.85
CA GLY A 20 6.78 6.72 8.63
C GLY A 20 8.14 7.30 8.21
N ASP A 21 8.99 7.64 9.18
CA ASP A 21 10.32 8.21 8.94
C ASP A 21 11.28 7.26 8.23
N ASP A 22 11.07 5.94 8.35
CA ASP A 22 11.93 4.95 7.71
C ASP A 22 11.94 5.10 6.18
N TRP A 23 10.84 5.55 5.58
CA TRP A 23 10.82 5.85 4.14
C TRP A 23 11.81 6.94 3.74
N MET A 24 12.03 7.94 4.59
CA MET A 24 13.00 9.00 4.34
C MET A 24 14.44 8.56 4.59
N GLN A 25 14.64 7.70 5.58
CA GLN A 25 15.98 7.29 6.01
C GLN A 25 16.56 6.16 5.14
N MET A 26 15.70 5.24 4.69
CA MET A 26 16.11 4.00 4.03
C MET A 26 15.94 4.02 2.51
N THR A 27 15.35 5.09 1.95
CA THR A 27 15.07 5.19 0.51
C THR A 27 15.37 6.58 -0.04
N ALA A 28 15.34 6.70 -1.37
CA ALA A 28 15.39 8.00 -2.03
C ALA A 28 13.99 8.60 -2.30
N ALA A 29 12.98 8.20 -1.53
CA ALA A 29 11.59 8.65 -1.69
C ALA A 29 11.42 10.18 -1.80
N PRO A 30 12.10 11.03 -0.97
CA PRO A 30 11.97 12.47 -1.11
C PRO A 30 12.43 12.98 -2.48
N ARG A 31 13.52 12.44 -3.02
CA ARG A 31 14.03 12.80 -4.35
C ARG A 31 13.06 12.33 -5.45
N TYR A 32 12.55 11.10 -5.36
CA TYR A 32 11.59 10.60 -6.34
C TYR A 32 10.30 11.42 -6.36
N ALA A 33 9.83 11.83 -5.19
CA ALA A 33 8.67 12.71 -5.08
C ALA A 33 8.94 14.09 -5.70
N ALA A 34 10.10 14.69 -5.38
CA ALA A 34 10.52 15.98 -5.93
C ALA A 34 10.62 15.93 -7.47
N ASP A 35 11.27 14.90 -8.03
CA ASP A 35 11.40 14.70 -9.48
C ASP A 35 10.02 14.63 -10.19
N ASN A 36 8.97 14.23 -9.49
CA ASN A 36 7.64 14.00 -10.04
C ASN A 36 6.58 15.03 -9.60
N GLY A 37 6.95 16.01 -8.78
CA GLY A 37 6.00 17.00 -8.24
C GLY A 37 4.98 16.40 -7.26
N LEU A 38 5.37 15.36 -6.52
CA LEU A 38 4.53 14.71 -5.51
C LEU A 38 4.85 15.25 -4.12
N VAL A 39 3.82 15.36 -3.30
CA VAL A 39 3.95 15.50 -1.84
C VAL A 39 3.89 14.12 -1.22
N LEU A 40 4.84 13.80 -0.35
CA LEU A 40 4.81 12.58 0.45
C LEU A 40 4.07 12.81 1.76
N VAL A 41 3.23 11.85 2.11
CA VAL A 41 2.56 11.75 3.41
C VAL A 41 2.91 10.38 3.99
N MET A 42 3.61 10.35 5.12
CA MET A 42 4.14 9.13 5.73
C MET A 42 3.65 9.02 7.18
N PRO A 43 2.38 8.58 7.38
CA PRO A 43 1.79 8.53 8.72
C PRO A 43 2.36 7.37 9.53
N ASP A 44 2.54 7.60 10.83
CA ASP A 44 2.77 6.54 11.80
C ASP A 44 1.44 5.91 12.22
N CYS A 45 1.32 4.62 12.00
CA CYS A 45 0.10 3.87 12.28
C CYS A 45 0.34 2.66 13.21
N GLY A 46 1.50 2.57 13.85
CA GLY A 46 1.87 1.44 14.70
C GLY A 46 1.69 0.09 13.99
N ASN A 47 1.60 -0.97 14.76
CA ASN A 47 1.43 -2.33 14.26
C ASN A 47 -0.06 -2.68 14.03
N SER A 48 -0.78 -1.83 13.29
CA SER A 48 -2.24 -1.83 13.21
C SER A 48 -2.81 -2.56 12.00
N PHE A 49 -1.99 -2.98 11.03
CA PHE A 49 -2.47 -3.38 9.71
C PHE A 49 -3.43 -2.36 9.09
N TYR A 50 -3.28 -1.09 9.49
CA TYR A 50 -4.10 0.04 9.01
C TYR A 50 -5.60 -0.15 9.26
N GLN A 51 -5.96 -0.93 10.28
CA GLN A 51 -7.34 -1.17 10.73
C GLN A 51 -7.78 -0.13 11.77
N ASN A 52 -9.08 0.00 11.96
CA ASN A 52 -9.60 0.47 13.23
C ASN A 52 -9.50 -0.72 14.19
N MET A 53 -8.49 -0.69 15.06
CA MET A 53 -8.13 -1.84 15.89
C MET A 53 -9.22 -2.12 16.93
N MET A 54 -9.40 -3.38 17.29
CA MET A 54 -10.27 -3.76 18.38
C MET A 54 -9.73 -3.24 19.74
N HIS A 55 -8.41 -3.29 19.91
CA HIS A 55 -7.71 -2.84 21.11
C HIS A 55 -6.58 -1.89 20.70
N GLY A 56 -6.94 -0.68 20.21
CA GLY A 56 -5.94 0.28 19.74
C GLY A 56 -6.56 1.49 19.04
N GLY A 57 -5.77 2.13 18.16
CA GLY A 57 -6.19 3.31 17.42
C GLY A 57 -7.11 3.01 16.23
N ALA A 58 -7.85 4.02 15.79
CA ALA A 58 -8.71 3.95 14.60
C ALA A 58 -7.94 4.36 13.34
N TYR A 59 -6.91 3.60 12.96
CA TYR A 59 -5.96 4.00 11.92
C TYR A 59 -6.54 4.04 10.51
N LYS A 60 -7.52 3.19 10.20
CA LYS A 60 -8.26 3.33 8.93
C LYS A 60 -8.93 4.70 8.85
N THR A 61 -9.69 5.08 9.86
CA THR A 61 -10.36 6.39 9.94
C THR A 61 -9.33 7.53 9.91
N PHE A 62 -8.25 7.40 10.67
CA PHE A 62 -7.16 8.37 10.66
C PHE A 62 -6.61 8.62 9.25
N VAL A 63 -6.19 7.58 8.54
CA VAL A 63 -5.55 7.72 7.22
C VAL A 63 -6.53 8.15 6.12
N THR A 64 -7.80 7.72 6.18
CA THR A 64 -8.75 7.98 5.09
C THR A 64 -9.67 9.17 5.31
N GLU A 65 -9.75 9.72 6.52
CA GLU A 65 -10.68 10.79 6.87
C GLU A 65 -9.97 11.96 7.57
N GLU A 66 -9.36 11.70 8.73
CA GLU A 66 -8.79 12.75 9.57
C GLU A 66 -7.55 13.39 8.95
N LEU A 67 -6.60 12.58 8.52
CA LEU A 67 -5.34 13.03 7.95
C LEU A 67 -5.52 13.82 6.65
N PRO A 68 -6.30 13.37 5.64
CA PRO A 68 -6.57 14.15 4.44
C PRO A 68 -7.27 15.50 4.75
N MET A 69 -8.21 15.52 5.68
CA MET A 69 -8.89 16.73 6.11
C MET A 69 -7.91 17.72 6.75
N LEU A 70 -7.06 17.26 7.65
CA LEU A 70 -6.07 18.08 8.33
C LEU A 70 -5.06 18.66 7.34
N LEU A 71 -4.46 17.81 6.51
CA LEU A 71 -3.46 18.21 5.53
C LEU A 71 -4.02 19.16 4.46
N GLY A 72 -5.26 18.93 4.02
CA GLY A 72 -5.94 19.80 3.09
C GLY A 72 -6.14 21.22 3.65
N ARG A 73 -6.44 21.34 4.95
CA ARG A 73 -6.56 22.63 5.64
C ARG A 73 -5.23 23.34 5.85
N MET A 74 -4.18 22.57 6.22
CA MET A 74 -2.86 23.15 6.54
C MET A 74 -2.04 23.50 5.30
N PHE A 75 -2.06 22.65 4.27
CA PHE A 75 -1.12 22.73 3.15
C PHE A 75 -1.80 22.92 1.79
N LYS A 76 -3.13 23.03 1.72
CA LYS A 76 -3.91 23.17 0.47
C LYS A 76 -3.55 22.10 -0.56
N LEU A 77 -3.39 20.85 -0.10
CA LEU A 77 -3.04 19.74 -0.96
C LEU A 77 -4.16 19.39 -1.95
N PRO A 78 -3.82 18.81 -3.12
CA PRO A 78 -4.82 18.36 -4.07
C PRO A 78 -5.81 17.39 -3.45
N ALA A 79 -7.11 17.70 -3.54
CA ALA A 79 -8.18 16.85 -3.00
C ALA A 79 -8.82 15.93 -4.04
N ARG A 80 -8.51 16.13 -5.34
CA ARG A 80 -9.10 15.29 -6.40
C ARG A 80 -8.50 13.90 -6.36
N ARG A 81 -9.36 12.89 -6.50
CA ARG A 81 -8.99 11.47 -6.54
C ARG A 81 -7.80 11.19 -7.48
N GLU A 82 -7.82 11.77 -8.68
CA GLU A 82 -6.82 11.55 -9.74
C GLU A 82 -5.41 11.99 -9.35
N GLN A 83 -5.29 12.74 -8.28
CA GLN A 83 -4.03 13.26 -7.76
C GLN A 83 -3.62 12.61 -6.44
N ASN A 84 -4.37 11.60 -5.96
CA ASN A 84 -4.10 10.94 -4.69
C ASN A 84 -3.79 9.46 -4.89
N PHE A 85 -2.65 9.02 -4.37
CA PHE A 85 -2.12 7.68 -4.48
C PHE A 85 -1.70 7.16 -3.11
N ILE A 86 -1.71 5.85 -2.94
CA ILE A 86 -1.28 5.20 -1.71
C ILE A 86 -0.40 3.99 -2.03
N ALA A 87 0.72 3.85 -1.34
CA ALA A 87 1.61 2.70 -1.50
C ALA A 87 2.20 2.31 -0.14
N GLY A 88 2.74 1.11 -0.04
CA GLY A 88 3.37 0.69 1.20
C GLY A 88 4.09 -0.64 1.08
N LEU A 89 4.89 -0.94 2.08
CA LEU A 89 5.69 -2.17 2.16
C LEU A 89 5.14 -3.13 3.22
N SER A 90 5.24 -4.43 3.00
CA SER A 90 4.91 -5.48 3.99
C SER A 90 3.50 -5.29 4.58
N MET A 91 3.37 -5.03 5.89
CA MET A 91 2.11 -4.62 6.52
C MET A 91 1.49 -3.42 5.80
N GLY A 92 2.29 -2.41 5.44
CA GLY A 92 1.84 -1.25 4.67
C GLY A 92 1.44 -1.59 3.24
N GLY A 93 2.00 -2.64 2.67
CA GLY A 93 1.57 -3.16 1.37
C GLY A 93 0.15 -3.72 1.39
N TYR A 94 -0.20 -4.46 2.45
CA TYR A 94 -1.58 -4.82 2.74
C TYR A 94 -2.42 -3.56 2.95
N GLY A 95 -1.96 -2.65 3.81
CA GLY A 95 -2.66 -1.41 4.14
C GLY A 95 -2.98 -0.56 2.90
N ALA A 96 -2.04 -0.43 1.97
CA ALA A 96 -2.23 0.34 0.74
C ALA A 96 -3.32 -0.26 -0.16
N LEU A 97 -3.35 -1.59 -0.31
CA LEU A 97 -4.44 -2.26 -1.02
C LEU A 97 -5.75 -2.17 -0.25
N PHE A 98 -5.73 -2.40 1.05
CA PHE A 98 -6.92 -2.32 1.91
C PHE A 98 -7.59 -0.96 1.83
N LEU A 99 -6.82 0.12 2.03
CA LEU A 99 -7.36 1.48 1.98
C LEU A 99 -7.72 1.92 0.56
N GLY A 100 -6.87 1.62 -0.43
CA GLY A 100 -7.11 1.96 -1.83
C GLY A 100 -8.35 1.28 -2.41
N LEU A 101 -8.55 0.00 -2.12
CA LEU A 101 -9.73 -0.76 -2.57
C LEU A 101 -10.98 -0.46 -1.73
N SER A 102 -10.83 -0.05 -0.46
CA SER A 102 -11.95 0.37 0.38
C SER A 102 -12.48 1.75 0.00
N ARG A 103 -11.60 2.63 -0.48
CA ARG A 103 -11.89 4.04 -0.80
C ARG A 103 -11.43 4.39 -2.22
N PRO A 104 -12.01 3.73 -3.24
CA PRO A 104 -11.71 4.04 -4.65
C PRO A 104 -12.17 5.47 -5.04
N ASP A 105 -12.95 6.11 -4.20
CA ASP A 105 -13.33 7.53 -4.30
C ASP A 105 -12.20 8.49 -3.88
N LEU A 106 -11.27 8.04 -3.04
CA LEU A 106 -10.14 8.86 -2.57
C LEU A 106 -8.87 8.64 -3.40
N TYR A 107 -8.61 7.40 -3.82
CA TYR A 107 -7.33 7.03 -4.42
C TYR A 107 -7.49 6.60 -5.88
N ALA A 108 -6.71 7.21 -6.78
CA ALA A 108 -6.62 6.80 -8.18
C ALA A 108 -5.68 5.60 -8.38
N GLY A 109 -4.84 5.29 -7.41
CA GLY A 109 -3.96 4.13 -7.46
C GLY A 109 -3.47 3.69 -6.10
N CYS A 110 -3.26 2.38 -5.95
CA CYS A 110 -2.68 1.75 -4.77
C CYS A 110 -1.60 0.75 -5.19
N ALA A 111 -0.51 0.69 -4.41
CA ALA A 111 0.60 -0.22 -4.69
C ALA A 111 1.07 -0.94 -3.42
N SER A 112 1.34 -2.24 -3.57
CA SER A 112 1.83 -3.12 -2.52
C SER A 112 3.24 -3.59 -2.86
N PHE A 113 4.19 -3.34 -1.98
CA PHE A 113 5.58 -3.77 -2.11
C PHE A 113 5.85 -4.88 -1.10
N SER A 114 6.09 -6.09 -1.58
CA SER A 114 6.23 -7.28 -0.71
C SER A 114 5.13 -7.34 0.36
N GLY A 115 3.88 -7.06 -0.02
CA GLY A 115 2.79 -6.94 0.94
C GLY A 115 2.35 -8.27 1.54
N ALA A 116 1.97 -8.24 2.82
CA ALA A 116 1.29 -9.33 3.52
C ALA A 116 -0.19 -9.38 3.07
N VAL A 117 -0.43 -9.69 1.79
CA VAL A 117 -1.72 -9.49 1.12
C VAL A 117 -2.76 -10.57 1.40
N ASP A 118 -2.40 -11.64 2.10
CA ASP A 118 -3.31 -12.73 2.47
C ASP A 118 -3.36 -12.93 3.98
N LEU A 119 -4.06 -12.04 4.67
CA LEU A 119 -4.24 -12.15 6.12
C LEU A 119 -5.03 -13.40 6.52
N SER A 120 -5.88 -13.95 5.67
CA SER A 120 -6.56 -15.21 5.96
C SER A 120 -5.60 -16.37 6.04
N MET A 121 -4.53 -16.38 5.23
CA MET A 121 -3.45 -17.35 5.34
C MET A 121 -2.68 -17.19 6.65
N MET A 122 -2.38 -15.95 7.05
CA MET A 122 -1.65 -15.66 8.29
C MET A 122 -2.46 -15.98 9.54
N LEU A 123 -3.78 -15.89 9.48
CA LEU A 123 -4.72 -16.19 10.57
C LEU A 123 -5.21 -17.65 10.55
N ALA A 124 -4.76 -18.48 9.61
CA ALA A 124 -5.26 -19.85 9.43
C ALA A 124 -4.97 -20.76 10.63
N ASP A 125 -3.88 -20.53 11.35
CA ASP A 125 -3.57 -21.21 12.61
C ASP A 125 -3.42 -20.21 13.76
N PRO A 126 -4.50 -19.95 14.51
CA PRO A 126 -4.48 -19.05 15.66
C PRO A 126 -3.57 -19.50 16.82
N ALA A 127 -3.13 -20.76 16.81
CA ALA A 127 -2.22 -21.32 17.81
C ALA A 127 -0.74 -21.19 17.41
N ALA A 128 -0.47 -20.81 16.16
CA ALA A 128 0.90 -20.59 15.71
C ALA A 128 1.58 -19.46 16.51
N PRO A 129 2.89 -19.61 16.81
CA PRO A 129 3.64 -18.61 17.57
C PRO A 129 3.52 -17.21 16.93
N GLY A 130 3.26 -16.20 17.75
CA GLY A 130 3.19 -14.79 17.35
C GLY A 130 1.86 -14.36 16.72
N VAL A 131 0.97 -15.25 16.31
CA VAL A 131 -0.27 -14.86 15.63
C VAL A 131 -1.18 -14.06 16.56
N ARG A 132 -1.35 -14.47 17.80
CA ARG A 132 -2.18 -13.76 18.78
C ARG A 132 -1.56 -12.43 19.20
N GLU A 133 -0.26 -12.35 19.34
CA GLU A 133 0.48 -11.15 19.70
C GLU A 133 0.39 -10.10 18.60
N VAL A 134 0.46 -10.52 17.33
CA VAL A 134 0.40 -9.63 16.17
C VAL A 134 -1.04 -9.19 15.88
N PHE A 135 -1.98 -10.13 15.84
CA PHE A 135 -3.32 -9.87 15.30
C PHE A 135 -4.41 -9.71 16.39
N GLY A 136 -4.16 -10.15 17.63
CA GLY A 136 -5.10 -9.98 18.73
C GLY A 136 -5.49 -8.53 18.99
N PRO A 137 -4.53 -7.59 19.09
CA PRO A 137 -4.85 -6.16 19.22
C PRO A 137 -5.67 -5.61 18.04
N VAL A 138 -5.47 -6.15 16.85
CA VAL A 138 -6.10 -5.68 15.61
C VAL A 138 -7.53 -6.21 15.46
N PHE A 139 -7.69 -7.55 15.56
CA PHE A 139 -8.95 -8.25 15.26
C PHE A 139 -9.66 -8.83 16.49
N GLY A 140 -9.13 -8.61 17.70
CA GLY A 140 -9.65 -9.17 18.94
C GLY A 140 -9.30 -10.64 19.14
N ASP A 141 -9.73 -11.20 20.27
CA ASP A 141 -9.37 -12.56 20.70
C ASP A 141 -9.83 -13.67 19.75
N GLY A 142 -10.88 -13.41 18.99
CA GLY A 142 -11.42 -14.35 18.01
C GLY A 142 -10.60 -14.46 16.73
N LEU A 143 -9.66 -13.54 16.48
CA LEU A 143 -8.81 -13.47 15.29
C LEU A 143 -9.59 -13.59 13.96
N LEU A 144 -10.79 -13.06 13.91
CA LEU A 144 -11.65 -13.13 12.74
C LEU A 144 -11.36 -11.98 11.80
N LEU A 145 -10.93 -12.29 10.57
CA LEU A 145 -10.78 -11.28 9.51
C LEU A 145 -12.16 -10.81 9.05
N PRO A 146 -12.53 -9.53 9.27
CA PRO A 146 -13.79 -9.00 8.76
C PRO A 146 -13.82 -9.03 7.21
N LYS A 147 -14.96 -9.32 6.60
CA LYS A 147 -15.13 -9.24 5.13
C LYS A 147 -14.77 -7.87 4.56
N SER A 148 -14.95 -6.81 5.35
CA SER A 148 -14.55 -5.44 4.99
C SER A 148 -13.03 -5.23 4.97
N SER A 149 -12.25 -6.17 5.49
CA SER A 149 -10.79 -6.16 5.57
C SER A 149 -10.15 -7.24 4.68
N ASP A 150 -10.96 -8.09 4.06
CA ASP A 150 -10.50 -9.10 3.09
C ASP A 150 -10.29 -8.46 1.72
N LEU A 151 -9.04 -8.45 1.25
CA LEU A 151 -8.66 -7.85 -0.03
C LEU A 151 -9.37 -8.51 -1.22
N ARG A 152 -9.72 -9.80 -1.14
CA ARG A 152 -10.47 -10.49 -2.20
C ARG A 152 -11.89 -9.93 -2.32
N VAL A 153 -12.56 -9.73 -1.20
CA VAL A 153 -13.90 -9.13 -1.16
C VAL A 153 -13.88 -7.70 -1.68
N LEU A 154 -12.88 -6.92 -1.28
CA LEU A 154 -12.73 -5.54 -1.73
C LEU A 154 -12.44 -5.47 -3.23
N ALA A 155 -11.55 -6.32 -3.74
CA ALA A 155 -11.24 -6.37 -5.17
C ALA A 155 -12.44 -6.75 -6.04
N GLN A 156 -13.29 -7.68 -5.58
CA GLN A 156 -14.54 -8.03 -6.28
C GLN A 156 -15.51 -6.83 -6.34
N ARG A 157 -15.63 -6.07 -5.25
CA ARG A 157 -16.45 -4.85 -5.24
C ARG A 157 -15.92 -3.80 -6.21
N VAL A 158 -14.60 -3.60 -6.23
CA VAL A 158 -13.96 -2.66 -7.16
C VAL A 158 -14.12 -3.11 -8.61
N ALA A 159 -14.01 -4.41 -8.91
CA ALA A 159 -14.19 -4.95 -10.25
C ALA A 159 -15.61 -4.71 -10.81
N ALA A 160 -16.61 -4.58 -9.93
CA ALA A 160 -17.98 -4.26 -10.32
C ALA A 160 -18.21 -2.76 -10.61
N LEU A 161 -17.24 -1.88 -10.30
CA LEU A 161 -17.35 -0.45 -10.61
C LEU A 161 -17.02 -0.18 -12.08
N PRO A 162 -17.52 0.92 -12.66
CA PRO A 162 -17.05 1.41 -13.94
C PRO A 162 -15.53 1.56 -13.98
N ALA A 163 -14.89 1.22 -15.09
CA ALA A 163 -13.42 1.23 -15.22
C ALA A 163 -12.76 2.55 -14.78
N ALA A 164 -13.40 3.68 -15.08
CA ALA A 164 -12.90 5.01 -14.68
C ALA A 164 -12.92 5.25 -13.17
N GLN A 165 -13.70 4.48 -12.41
CA GLN A 165 -13.78 4.57 -10.94
C GLN A 165 -12.86 3.56 -10.24
N GLN A 166 -12.30 2.60 -10.99
CA GLN A 166 -11.37 1.63 -10.43
C GLN A 166 -10.00 2.29 -10.19
N PRO A 167 -9.34 2.08 -9.06
CA PRO A 167 -7.96 2.52 -8.85
C PRO A 167 -7.00 1.65 -9.69
N LYS A 168 -5.88 2.21 -10.11
CA LYS A 168 -4.74 1.41 -10.56
C LYS A 168 -4.23 0.56 -9.40
N VAL A 169 -3.97 -0.71 -9.63
CA VAL A 169 -3.47 -1.65 -8.61
C VAL A 169 -2.14 -2.23 -9.05
N LEU A 170 -1.09 -2.01 -8.27
CA LEU A 170 0.24 -2.57 -8.52
C LEU A 170 0.66 -3.49 -7.38
N LEU A 171 1.08 -4.71 -7.72
CA LEU A 171 1.81 -5.59 -6.80
C LEU A 171 3.27 -5.70 -7.23
N THR A 172 4.19 -5.59 -6.29
CA THR A 172 5.59 -5.97 -6.49
C THR A 172 6.03 -6.91 -5.39
N ASN A 173 6.80 -7.94 -5.72
CA ASN A 173 7.40 -8.82 -4.73
C ASN A 173 8.66 -9.49 -5.28
N GLY A 174 9.61 -9.78 -4.37
CA GLY A 174 10.82 -10.49 -4.68
C GLY A 174 10.56 -11.98 -4.95
N LEU A 175 11.38 -12.57 -5.84
CA LEU A 175 11.31 -14.01 -6.13
C LEU A 175 11.89 -14.88 -5.00
N GLN A 176 12.70 -14.28 -4.12
CA GLN A 176 13.28 -14.92 -2.94
C GLN A 176 12.63 -14.47 -1.62
N ASP A 177 11.54 -13.69 -1.68
CA ASP A 177 10.80 -13.22 -0.52
C ASP A 177 9.82 -14.30 -0.01
N VAL A 178 10.39 -15.35 0.57
CA VAL A 178 9.66 -16.56 0.98
C VAL A 178 9.50 -16.64 2.50
N GLU A 179 10.54 -16.96 3.24
CA GLU A 179 10.48 -17.09 4.70
C GLU A 179 10.96 -15.81 5.40
N PRO A 180 10.44 -15.52 6.60
CA PRO A 180 9.45 -16.28 7.36
C PRO A 180 7.99 -15.94 7.02
N TYR A 181 7.74 -14.94 6.15
CA TYR A 181 6.41 -14.35 5.94
C TYR A 181 5.65 -14.96 4.76
N PHE A 182 6.27 -15.81 3.96
CA PHE A 182 5.68 -16.44 2.77
C PHE A 182 5.08 -15.41 1.79
N ILE A 183 5.78 -14.28 1.62
CA ILE A 183 5.30 -13.14 0.81
C ILE A 183 5.12 -13.53 -0.65
N LEU A 184 6.06 -14.28 -1.23
CA LEU A 184 5.93 -14.76 -2.61
C LEU A 184 4.65 -15.59 -2.78
N GLN A 185 4.38 -16.53 -1.87
CA GLN A 185 3.21 -17.42 -1.92
C GLN A 185 1.91 -16.63 -1.76
N GLN A 186 1.86 -15.68 -0.83
CA GLN A 186 0.69 -14.81 -0.64
C GLN A 186 0.42 -13.99 -1.90
N ASN A 187 1.46 -13.38 -2.49
CA ASN A 187 1.31 -12.56 -3.69
C ASN A 187 0.98 -13.39 -4.93
N ASP A 188 1.48 -14.64 -5.03
CA ASP A 188 1.09 -15.58 -6.08
C ASP A 188 -0.40 -15.96 -6.00
N ALA A 189 -0.87 -16.28 -4.79
CA ALA A 189 -2.29 -16.58 -4.55
C ALA A 189 -3.18 -15.37 -4.86
N MET A 190 -2.78 -14.19 -4.40
CA MET A 190 -3.51 -12.95 -4.69
C MET A 190 -3.50 -12.62 -6.18
N HIS A 191 -2.39 -12.80 -6.88
CA HIS A 191 -2.32 -12.59 -8.33
C HIS A 191 -3.26 -13.54 -9.09
N LYS A 192 -3.25 -14.83 -8.74
CA LYS A 192 -4.16 -15.83 -9.34
C LYS A 192 -5.62 -15.44 -9.15
N PHE A 193 -5.95 -14.79 -8.03
CA PHE A 193 -7.29 -14.31 -7.74
C PHE A 193 -7.62 -13.01 -8.51
N LEU A 194 -6.72 -12.02 -8.51
CA LEU A 194 -6.98 -10.69 -9.10
C LEU A 194 -6.99 -10.70 -10.63
N LYS A 195 -6.14 -11.51 -11.26
CA LYS A 195 -5.96 -11.53 -12.72
C LYS A 195 -7.27 -11.79 -13.47
N PRO A 196 -8.11 -12.79 -13.11
CA PRO A 196 -9.37 -13.07 -13.81
C PRO A 196 -10.47 -12.04 -13.51
N LEU A 197 -10.35 -11.18 -12.50
CA LEU A 197 -11.35 -10.14 -12.22
C LEU A 197 -11.37 -9.04 -13.29
N GLY A 198 -10.33 -8.90 -14.11
CA GLY A 198 -10.27 -7.93 -15.19
C GLY A 198 -10.27 -6.47 -14.72
N LEU A 199 -9.67 -6.17 -13.56
CA LEU A 199 -9.51 -4.80 -13.09
C LEU A 199 -8.80 -3.96 -14.16
N ALA A 200 -9.35 -2.79 -14.48
CA ALA A 200 -8.91 -1.94 -15.59
C ALA A 200 -7.44 -1.49 -15.48
N GLY A 201 -6.93 -1.40 -14.26
CA GLY A 201 -5.54 -1.00 -13.99
C GLY A 201 -4.88 -1.97 -13.00
N TYR A 202 -4.78 -3.25 -13.34
CA TYR A 202 -4.04 -4.22 -12.52
C TYR A 202 -2.72 -4.60 -13.18
N ARG A 203 -1.62 -4.54 -12.40
CA ARG A 203 -0.29 -4.97 -12.82
C ARG A 203 0.42 -5.68 -11.68
N ARG A 204 1.21 -6.69 -12.01
CA ARG A 204 2.19 -7.30 -11.10
C ARG A 204 3.57 -7.27 -11.73
N LEU A 205 4.57 -6.92 -10.92
CA LEU A 205 5.99 -6.97 -11.29
C LEU A 205 6.75 -7.82 -10.27
N GLN A 206 7.71 -8.61 -10.76
CA GLN A 206 8.56 -9.46 -9.92
C GLN A 206 9.99 -9.40 -10.45
N TRP A 207 10.94 -9.42 -9.54
CA TRP A 207 12.37 -9.56 -9.86
C TRP A 207 13.12 -10.20 -8.68
N ASN A 208 14.39 -10.54 -8.86
CA ASN A 208 15.21 -11.10 -7.81
C ASN A 208 15.32 -10.10 -6.63
N GLY A 209 15.03 -10.57 -5.43
CA GLY A 209 15.06 -9.76 -4.22
C GLY A 209 14.38 -10.47 -3.06
N VAL A 210 14.66 -9.99 -1.87
CA VAL A 210 14.14 -10.46 -0.59
C VAL A 210 13.31 -9.38 0.09
N HIS A 211 12.93 -9.58 1.34
CA HIS A 211 12.13 -8.64 2.14
C HIS A 211 13.01 -7.53 2.71
N GLU A 212 13.38 -6.54 1.88
CA GLU A 212 14.36 -5.50 2.23
C GLU A 212 14.11 -4.14 1.58
N TRP A 213 14.73 -3.10 2.15
CA TRP A 213 14.56 -1.72 1.71
C TRP A 213 15.03 -1.44 0.27
N ASN A 214 16.10 -2.07 -0.20
CA ASN A 214 16.55 -1.92 -1.60
C ASN A 214 15.48 -2.37 -2.60
N PHE A 215 14.75 -3.45 -2.26
CA PHE A 215 13.64 -3.93 -3.07
C PHE A 215 12.48 -2.91 -3.07
N TRP A 216 12.15 -2.36 -1.91
CA TRP A 216 11.03 -1.41 -1.76
C TRP A 216 11.35 -0.03 -2.35
N ASP A 217 12.60 0.45 -2.26
CA ASP A 217 13.04 1.68 -2.93
C ASP A 217 12.85 1.58 -4.45
N ARG A 218 13.28 0.47 -5.05
CA ARG A 218 13.04 0.20 -6.47
C ARG A 218 11.55 0.07 -6.81
N SER A 219 10.77 -0.60 -5.95
CA SER A 219 9.31 -0.74 -6.10
C SER A 219 8.61 0.60 -6.14
N LEU A 220 9.06 1.57 -5.32
CA LEU A 220 8.52 2.93 -5.29
C LEU A 220 8.71 3.66 -6.63
N VAL A 221 9.85 3.49 -7.28
CA VAL A 221 10.09 4.06 -8.62
C VAL A 221 9.09 3.51 -9.64
N TYR A 222 8.84 2.20 -9.64
CA TYR A 222 7.82 1.59 -10.50
C TYR A 222 6.40 2.05 -10.17
N ALA A 223 6.08 2.24 -8.90
CA ALA A 223 4.76 2.71 -8.48
C ALA A 223 4.49 4.14 -8.96
N ILE A 224 5.45 5.05 -8.78
CA ILE A 224 5.35 6.44 -9.25
C ILE A 224 5.16 6.47 -10.77
N ASP A 225 5.98 5.72 -11.52
CA ASP A 225 5.84 5.62 -12.97
C ASP A 225 4.45 5.10 -13.38
N TYR A 226 4.01 4.04 -12.72
CA TYR A 226 2.72 3.42 -13.00
C TYR A 226 1.53 4.35 -12.71
N PHE A 227 1.58 5.08 -11.61
CA PHE A 227 0.54 6.02 -11.24
C PHE A 227 0.46 7.19 -12.21
N LEU A 228 1.59 7.79 -12.54
CA LEU A 228 1.68 9.00 -13.34
C LEU A 228 1.78 8.74 -14.84
N ASN A 229 2.10 7.50 -15.24
CA ASN A 229 2.31 7.09 -16.65
C ASN A 229 3.27 8.02 -17.39
N ASN A 230 4.45 8.29 -16.79
CA ASN A 230 5.37 9.33 -17.25
C ASN A 230 6.77 8.80 -17.68
N GLY A 231 6.96 7.48 -17.70
CA GLY A 231 8.22 6.84 -18.08
C GLY A 231 9.34 7.05 -17.07
N TYR A 232 9.02 7.37 -15.82
CA TYR A 232 10.00 7.66 -14.77
C TYR A 232 10.89 6.47 -14.47
N ALA A 233 10.33 5.26 -14.42
CA ALA A 233 11.09 4.04 -14.14
C ALA A 233 12.17 3.79 -15.20
N ALA A 234 11.84 3.96 -16.47
CA ALA A 234 12.82 3.78 -17.56
C ALA A 234 13.98 4.78 -17.46
N LYS A 235 13.69 6.02 -17.08
CA LYS A 235 14.72 7.06 -16.89
C LYS A 235 15.59 6.79 -15.68
N LYS A 236 14.98 6.38 -14.56
CA LYS A 236 15.65 6.27 -13.26
C LYS A 236 16.42 4.96 -13.07
N LEU A 237 15.91 3.85 -13.60
CA LEU A 237 16.49 2.51 -13.39
C LEU A 237 17.48 2.11 -14.49
N ASN A 238 17.54 2.84 -15.60
CA ASN A 238 18.60 2.65 -16.61
C ASN A 238 19.92 3.35 -16.25
N ASP A 239 19.91 4.18 -15.19
CA ASP A 239 21.10 4.87 -14.68
C ASP A 239 21.82 4.07 -13.56
N TRP A 240 21.45 2.77 -13.36
CA TRP A 240 22.02 1.87 -12.34
C TRP A 240 22.73 0.68 -12.98
#